data_5cf00a6a05d43d2b790427e1d3037c65
#
_entry.id   5cf00a6a05d43d2b790427e1d3037c65
#
_cell.length_a   1.000
_cell.length_b   1.000
_cell.length_c   1.000
_cell.angle_alpha   90.00
_cell.angle_beta   90.00
_cell.angle_gamma   90.00
#
_symmetry.space_group_name_H-M   'P 1'
#
loop_
_entity.id
_entity.type
_entity.pdbx_description
1 polymer ?
#
loop_
_entity_poly.entity_id
_entity_poly.type
_entity_poly.pdbx_seq_one_letter_code
_entity_poly.pdbx_strand_id
1 'polypeptide(L)'
;MLDDFFIRALIAGIGVAIVTGPLGCFVIWRRLSYFGDTLAHSALLGVTIAYTLDFNIAVAIFITSSIIALILVKLERKTNLPGDALLGLLAHSSLAVGLVVIGFLTFIRFDIMGLLFGDCLLYTSDAADDTCC
;
A
#
# COMPACT_ATOMS: atom_id res chain seq x y z
N MET A 1 -13.74 17.02 -20.60
CA MET A 1 -12.46 16.63 -19.97
C MET A 1 -12.59 16.34 -18.48
N LEU A 2 -13.14 17.23 -17.69
CA LEU A 2 -13.41 16.97 -16.27
C LEU A 2 -14.44 15.86 -16.08
N ASP A 3 -15.46 15.81 -16.92
CA ASP A 3 -16.51 14.79 -16.87
C ASP A 3 -15.97 13.39 -17.17
N ASP A 4 -15.08 13.25 -18.15
CA ASP A 4 -14.43 11.98 -18.50
C ASP A 4 -13.54 11.44 -17.38
N PHE A 5 -12.80 12.32 -16.71
CA PHE A 5 -11.97 11.95 -15.56
C PHE A 5 -12.82 11.53 -14.36
N PHE A 6 -13.87 12.30 -14.08
CA PHE A 6 -14.78 12.04 -12.98
C PHE A 6 -15.54 10.72 -13.17
N ILE A 7 -16.05 10.47 -14.39
CA ILE A 7 -16.75 9.22 -14.72
C ILE A 7 -15.81 8.03 -14.61
N ARG A 8 -14.58 8.13 -15.10
CA ARG A 8 -13.57 7.06 -14.97
C ARG A 8 -13.21 6.77 -13.52
N ALA A 9 -13.00 7.80 -12.73
CA ALA A 9 -12.71 7.67 -11.30
C ALA A 9 -13.89 7.05 -10.55
N LEU A 10 -15.13 7.44 -10.89
CA LEU A 10 -16.34 6.89 -10.30
C LEU A 10 -16.51 5.41 -10.62
N ILE A 11 -16.33 5.02 -11.88
CA ILE A 11 -16.43 3.62 -12.32
C ILE A 11 -15.36 2.77 -11.64
N ALA A 12 -14.13 3.25 -11.61
CA ALA A 12 -13.03 2.57 -10.93
C ALA A 12 -13.29 2.44 -9.42
N GLY A 13 -13.76 3.50 -8.77
CA GLY A 13 -14.12 3.49 -7.36
C GLY A 13 -15.25 2.50 -7.02
N ILE A 14 -16.29 2.46 -7.83
CA ILE A 14 -17.40 1.49 -7.68
C ILE A 14 -16.88 0.07 -7.89
N GLY A 15 -16.06 -0.17 -8.91
CA GLY A 15 -15.47 -1.49 -9.17
C GLY A 15 -14.62 -1.98 -8.00
N VAL A 16 -13.76 -1.13 -7.47
CA VAL A 16 -12.96 -1.44 -6.28
C VAL A 16 -13.86 -1.69 -5.07
N ALA A 17 -14.89 -0.86 -4.84
CA ALA A 17 -15.80 -1.01 -3.71
C ALA A 17 -16.60 -2.33 -3.73
N ILE A 18 -17.01 -2.79 -4.90
CA ILE A 18 -17.72 -4.06 -5.06
C ILE A 18 -16.83 -5.25 -4.67
N VAL A 19 -15.54 -5.18 -4.97
CA VAL A 19 -14.59 -6.25 -4.65
C VAL A 19 -14.14 -6.15 -3.19
N THR A 20 -13.79 -4.96 -2.71
CA THR A 20 -13.25 -4.76 -1.37
C THR A 20 -14.31 -4.80 -0.28
N GLY A 21 -15.57 -4.49 -0.59
CA GLY A 21 -16.69 -4.54 0.36
C GLY A 21 -16.87 -5.91 1.01
N PRO A 22 -17.13 -6.97 0.23
CA PRO A 22 -17.26 -8.32 0.76
C PRO A 22 -15.99 -8.83 1.46
N LEU A 23 -14.82 -8.51 0.91
CA LEU A 23 -13.54 -8.86 1.52
C LEU A 23 -13.37 -8.17 2.87
N GLY A 24 -13.71 -6.89 2.97
CA GLY A 24 -13.68 -6.13 4.21
C GLY A 24 -14.60 -6.70 5.28
N CYS A 25 -15.81 -7.09 4.91
CA CYS A 25 -16.74 -7.78 5.83
C CYS A 25 -16.16 -9.08 6.36
N PHE A 26 -15.53 -9.87 5.50
CA PHE A 26 -14.89 -11.12 5.88
C PHE A 26 -13.72 -10.90 6.84
N VAL A 27 -12.90 -9.89 6.58
CA VAL A 27 -11.75 -9.50 7.40
C VAL A 27 -12.22 -9.05 8.80
N ILE A 28 -13.27 -8.23 8.87
CA ILE A 28 -13.85 -7.78 10.15
C ILE A 28 -14.44 -8.96 10.92
N TRP A 29 -15.11 -9.87 10.25
CA TRP A 29 -15.67 -11.06 10.88
C TRP A 29 -14.59 -11.96 11.49
N ARG A 30 -13.40 -11.97 10.88
CA ARG A 30 -12.21 -12.64 11.40
C ARG A 30 -11.49 -11.86 12.50
N ARG A 31 -11.99 -10.68 12.89
CA ARG A 31 -11.38 -9.76 13.86
C ARG A 31 -9.96 -9.31 13.48
N LEU A 32 -9.77 -9.03 12.20
CA LEU A 32 -8.52 -8.57 11.63
C LEU A 32 -8.63 -7.08 11.23
N SER A 33 -8.92 -6.20 12.19
CA SER A 33 -9.20 -4.78 11.93
C SER A 33 -8.01 -4.04 11.31
N TYR A 34 -6.78 -4.39 11.68
CA TYR A 34 -5.55 -3.79 11.17
C TYR A 34 -5.04 -4.39 9.85
N PHE A 35 -5.80 -5.26 9.22
CA PHE A 35 -5.36 -5.94 7.99
C PHE A 35 -5.04 -4.97 6.85
N GLY A 36 -5.91 -4.00 6.59
CA GLY A 36 -5.72 -2.98 5.56
C GLY A 36 -4.49 -2.11 5.81
N ASP A 37 -4.30 -1.69 7.04
CA ASP A 37 -3.15 -0.89 7.47
C ASP A 37 -1.82 -1.66 7.32
N THR A 38 -1.82 -2.92 7.71
CA THR A 38 -0.66 -3.82 7.52
C THR A 38 -0.31 -3.98 6.05
N LEU A 39 -1.31 -4.13 5.18
CA LEU A 39 -1.08 -4.22 3.73
C LEU A 39 -0.51 -2.92 3.16
N ALA A 40 -1.05 -1.78 3.57
CA ALA A 40 -0.56 -0.47 3.11
C ALA A 40 0.91 -0.25 3.51
N HIS A 41 1.27 -0.54 4.74
CA HIS A 41 2.65 -0.40 5.21
C HIS A 41 3.60 -1.44 4.60
N SER A 42 3.13 -2.66 4.37
CA SER A 42 3.91 -3.66 3.65
C SER A 42 4.14 -3.31 2.18
N ALA A 43 3.15 -2.67 1.55
CA ALA A 43 3.30 -2.17 0.19
C ALA A 43 4.38 -1.08 0.10
N LEU A 44 4.43 -0.17 1.08
CA LEU A 44 5.47 0.85 1.16
C LEU A 44 6.87 0.22 1.27
N LEU A 45 7.01 -0.81 2.11
CA LEU A 45 8.25 -1.59 2.20
C LEU A 45 8.59 -2.27 0.85
N GLY A 46 7.59 -2.83 0.18
CA GLY A 46 7.77 -3.45 -1.14
C GLY A 46 8.26 -2.47 -2.19
N VAL A 47 7.71 -1.26 -2.19
CA VAL A 47 8.15 -0.19 -3.10
C VAL A 47 9.61 0.20 -2.84
N THR A 48 10.00 0.37 -1.57
CA THR A 48 11.40 0.69 -1.22
C THR A 48 12.38 -0.40 -1.67
N ILE A 49 12.02 -1.65 -1.49
CA ILE A 49 12.82 -2.79 -1.96
C ILE A 49 12.91 -2.80 -3.49
N ALA A 50 11.80 -2.53 -4.19
CA ALA A 50 11.76 -2.47 -5.65
C ALA A 50 12.76 -1.45 -6.20
N TYR A 51 12.80 -0.27 -5.59
CA TYR A 51 13.72 0.79 -6.00
C TYR A 51 15.18 0.47 -5.65
N THR A 52 15.42 -0.23 -4.55
CA THR A 52 16.79 -0.61 -4.16
C THR A 52 17.38 -1.66 -5.10
N LEU A 53 16.54 -2.55 -5.59
CA LEU A 53 16.95 -3.69 -6.44
C LEU A 53 16.68 -3.47 -7.93
N ASP A 54 16.17 -2.30 -8.32
CA ASP A 54 15.76 -1.98 -9.70
C ASP A 54 14.76 -3.01 -10.27
N PHE A 55 13.82 -3.42 -9.44
CA PHE A 55 12.86 -4.48 -9.75
C PHE A 55 11.46 -3.90 -10.07
N ASN A 56 10.62 -4.69 -10.74
CA ASN A 56 9.25 -4.27 -11.01
C ASN A 56 8.47 -4.06 -9.71
N ILE A 57 7.91 -2.86 -9.53
CA ILE A 57 7.24 -2.41 -8.30
C ILE A 57 6.07 -3.34 -7.94
N ALA A 58 5.25 -3.73 -8.91
CA ALA A 58 4.09 -4.59 -8.66
C ALA A 58 4.50 -5.96 -8.13
N VAL A 59 5.56 -6.54 -8.70
CA VAL A 59 6.08 -7.85 -8.27
C VAL A 59 6.69 -7.75 -6.87
N ALA A 60 7.44 -6.70 -6.60
CA ALA A 60 8.05 -6.48 -5.28
C ALA A 60 7.00 -6.31 -4.18
N ILE A 61 5.94 -5.52 -4.43
CA ILE A 61 4.81 -5.36 -3.51
C ILE A 61 4.13 -6.71 -3.25
N PHE A 62 3.89 -7.49 -4.30
CA PHE A 62 3.23 -8.79 -4.17
C PHE A 62 4.06 -9.77 -3.34
N ILE A 63 5.37 -9.85 -3.61
CA ILE A 63 6.30 -10.72 -2.85
C ILE A 63 6.37 -10.28 -1.39
N THR A 64 6.55 -8.99 -1.13
CA THR A 64 6.66 -8.45 0.23
C THR A 64 5.37 -8.69 1.03
N SER A 65 4.22 -8.43 0.45
CA SER A 65 2.92 -8.67 1.08
C SER A 65 2.70 -10.17 1.36
N SER A 66 3.12 -11.04 0.44
CA SER A 66 3.05 -12.49 0.62
C SER A 66 3.94 -12.98 1.77
N ILE A 67 5.15 -12.44 1.88
CA ILE A 67 6.08 -12.77 2.98
C ILE A 67 5.48 -12.34 4.31
N ILE A 68 4.94 -11.13 4.41
CA ILE A 68 4.30 -10.63 5.63
C ILE A 68 3.09 -11.47 6.01
N ALA A 69 2.26 -11.87 5.05
CA ALA A 69 1.14 -12.77 5.30
C ALA A 69 1.60 -14.14 5.82
N LEU A 70 2.67 -14.70 5.28
CA LEU A 70 3.25 -15.96 5.77
C LEU A 70 3.82 -15.82 7.19
N ILE A 71 4.47 -14.72 7.50
CA ILE A 71 4.97 -14.41 8.83
C ILE A 71 3.80 -14.30 9.81
N LEU A 72 2.73 -13.61 9.43
CA LEU A 72 1.52 -13.49 10.25
C LEU A 72 0.94 -14.86 10.60
N VAL A 73 0.73 -15.73 9.61
CA VAL A 73 0.18 -17.07 9.81
C VAL A 73 1.08 -17.93 10.73
N LYS A 74 2.39 -17.83 10.55
CA LYS A 74 3.35 -18.54 11.42
C LYS A 74 3.32 -18.01 12.86
N LEU A 75 3.23 -16.71 13.02
CA LEU A 75 3.19 -16.05 14.33
C LEU A 75 1.89 -16.38 15.08
N GLU A 76 0.77 -16.32 14.40
CA GLU A 76 -0.55 -16.65 14.94
C GLU A 76 -0.62 -18.08 15.44
N ARG A 77 0.05 -19.02 14.75
CA ARG A 77 0.13 -20.42 15.17
C ARG A 77 1.07 -20.67 16.35
N LYS A 78 2.09 -19.83 16.52
CA LYS A 78 3.10 -20.00 17.58
C LYS A 78 2.79 -19.23 18.85
N THR A 79 2.00 -18.17 18.75
CA THR A 79 1.68 -17.29 19.86
C THR A 79 0.18 -17.33 20.13
N ASN A 80 -0.19 -17.30 21.41
CA ASN A 80 -1.59 -17.16 21.81
C ASN A 80 -2.07 -15.70 21.77
N LEU A 81 -1.43 -14.86 20.95
CA LEU A 81 -1.80 -13.46 20.81
C LEU A 81 -2.95 -13.31 19.81
N PRO A 82 -3.85 -12.35 20.03
CA PRO A 82 -4.91 -12.04 19.07
C PRO A 82 -4.29 -11.56 17.75
N GLY A 83 -4.87 -12.00 16.62
CA GLY A 83 -4.38 -11.67 15.27
C GLY A 83 -4.24 -10.17 15.03
N ASP A 84 -5.12 -9.39 15.61
CA ASP A 84 -5.11 -7.91 15.51
C ASP A 84 -3.86 -7.26 16.12
N ALA A 85 -3.39 -7.79 17.26
CA ALA A 85 -2.15 -7.33 17.89
C ALA A 85 -0.92 -7.68 17.03
N LEU A 86 -0.92 -8.85 16.40
CA LEU A 86 0.14 -9.27 15.49
C LEU A 86 0.17 -8.44 14.22
N LEU A 87 -1.00 -8.10 13.68
CA LEU A 87 -1.14 -7.22 12.51
C LEU A 87 -0.58 -5.83 12.81
N GLY A 88 -0.96 -5.24 13.94
CA GLY A 88 -0.43 -3.94 14.36
C GLY A 88 1.08 -3.95 14.54
N LEU A 89 1.63 -5.01 15.14
CA LEU A 89 3.07 -5.17 15.29
C LEU A 89 3.78 -5.25 13.92
N LEU A 90 3.25 -6.07 13.02
CA LEU A 90 3.82 -6.23 11.67
C LEU A 90 3.70 -4.94 10.84
N ALA A 91 2.58 -4.22 10.95
CA ALA A 91 2.36 -2.94 10.28
C ALA A 91 3.43 -1.92 10.66
N HIS A 92 3.59 -1.68 11.95
CA HIS A 92 4.56 -0.71 12.44
C HIS A 92 6.01 -1.14 12.20
N SER A 93 6.31 -2.43 12.32
CA SER A 93 7.64 -2.96 12.01
C SER A 93 8.00 -2.80 10.53
N SER A 94 7.08 -3.11 9.62
CA SER A 94 7.30 -2.94 8.17
C SER A 94 7.44 -1.47 7.79
N LEU A 95 6.64 -0.59 8.40
CA LEU A 95 6.76 0.85 8.20
C LEU A 95 8.12 1.38 8.68
N ALA A 96 8.54 0.98 9.88
CA ALA A 96 9.83 1.40 10.44
C ALA A 96 11.00 0.96 9.57
N VAL A 97 11.01 -0.30 9.12
CA VAL A 97 12.03 -0.82 8.22
C VAL A 97 12.01 -0.08 6.88
N GLY A 98 10.82 0.16 6.32
CA GLY A 98 10.66 0.91 5.08
C GLY A 98 11.24 2.32 5.18
N LEU A 99 10.92 3.05 6.26
CA LEU A 99 11.44 4.39 6.50
C LEU A 99 12.96 4.43 6.70
N VAL A 100 13.51 3.46 7.41
CA VAL A 100 14.96 3.34 7.60
C VAL A 100 15.66 3.10 6.26
N VAL A 101 15.13 2.20 5.44
CA VAL A 101 15.69 1.93 4.11
C VAL A 101 15.61 3.17 3.22
N ILE A 102 14.48 3.88 3.21
CA ILE A 102 14.34 5.17 2.48
C ILE A 102 15.37 6.19 3.00
N GLY A 103 15.57 6.27 4.32
CA GLY A 103 16.53 7.18 4.93
C GLY A 103 17.98 6.91 4.52
N PHE A 104 18.35 5.67 4.28
CA PHE A 104 19.67 5.31 3.72
C PHE A 104 19.80 5.60 2.23
N LEU A 105 18.69 5.59 1.50
CA LEU A 105 18.60 5.88 0.07
C LEU A 105 18.48 7.39 -0.21
N THR A 106 19.16 8.24 0.54
CA THR A 106 19.12 9.72 0.40
C THR A 106 19.44 10.23 -1.01
N PHE A 107 19.89 9.37 -1.89
CA PHE A 107 20.18 9.70 -3.29
C PHE A 107 18.95 9.71 -4.22
N ILE A 108 17.85 9.12 -3.78
CA ILE A 108 16.63 9.03 -4.58
C ILE A 108 15.59 9.94 -3.95
N ARG A 109 15.27 11.04 -4.63
CA ARG A 109 14.12 11.87 -4.28
C ARG A 109 12.85 11.05 -4.51
N PHE A 110 12.40 10.38 -3.49
CA PHE A 110 11.12 9.69 -3.52
C PHE A 110 9.99 10.70 -3.45
N ASP A 111 9.28 10.82 -4.52
CA ASP A 111 7.99 11.51 -4.49
C ASP A 111 6.91 10.55 -3.98
N ILE A 112 6.83 10.44 -2.65
CA ILE A 112 5.84 9.59 -1.96
C ILE A 112 4.42 10.03 -2.32
N MET A 113 4.22 11.33 -2.55
CA MET A 113 2.93 11.88 -2.95
C MET A 113 2.54 11.44 -4.37
N GLY A 114 3.47 11.47 -5.32
CA GLY A 114 3.24 10.96 -6.67
C GLY A 114 2.90 9.48 -6.70
N LEU A 115 3.53 8.70 -5.83
CA LEU A 115 3.26 7.28 -5.73
C LEU A 115 1.89 6.96 -5.13
N LEU A 116 1.48 7.69 -4.08
CA LEU A 116 0.20 7.46 -3.38
C LEU A 116 -1.01 7.94 -4.16
N PHE A 117 -0.88 9.08 -4.84
CA PHE A 117 -1.98 9.72 -5.55
C PHE A 117 -1.94 9.53 -7.07
N GLY A 118 -0.87 8.95 -7.59
CA GLY A 118 -0.60 8.83 -9.02
C GLY A 118 -0.09 10.16 -9.62
N ASP A 119 0.87 10.05 -10.51
CA ASP A 119 1.51 11.21 -11.15
C ASP A 119 0.51 12.13 -11.87
N CYS A 120 -0.55 11.57 -12.44
CA CYS A 120 -1.60 12.33 -13.13
C CYS A 120 -2.42 13.23 -12.20
N LEU A 121 -2.66 12.83 -10.96
CA LEU A 121 -3.43 13.61 -9.99
C LEU A 121 -2.61 14.77 -9.40
N LEU A 122 -1.32 14.58 -9.22
CA LEU A 122 -0.41 15.64 -8.80
C LEU A 122 -0.20 16.70 -9.89
N TYR A 123 -0.12 16.27 -11.14
CA TYR A 123 0.02 17.16 -12.28
C TYR A 123 -1.21 18.03 -12.51
N THR A 124 -2.41 17.54 -12.22
CA THR A 124 -3.65 18.33 -12.33
C THR A 124 -3.89 19.28 -11.17
N SER A 125 -3.26 19.03 -10.02
CA SER A 125 -3.34 19.92 -8.85
C SER A 125 -2.42 21.14 -8.98
N ASP A 126 -1.38 21.05 -9.78
CA ASP A 126 -0.49 22.15 -10.14
C ASP A 126 -0.94 22.85 -11.45
N ALA A 127 -2.24 22.98 -11.58
CA ALA A 127 -2.94 23.48 -12.78
C ALA A 127 -2.69 24.95 -13.13
N ALA A 128 -1.75 25.59 -12.47
CA ALA A 128 -1.23 26.89 -12.89
C ALA A 128 -0.19 26.77 -14.00
N ASP A 129 0.31 25.58 -14.26
CA ASP A 129 1.28 25.31 -15.32
C ASP A 129 0.70 24.34 -16.35
N ASP A 130 0.35 24.90 -17.42
CA ASP A 130 -0.24 24.54 -18.68
C ASP A 130 0.37 23.35 -19.41
N THR A 131 0.83 22.32 -18.81
CA THR A 131 1.40 21.23 -19.61
C THR A 131 0.92 19.85 -19.22
N CYS A 132 -0.09 19.53 -19.91
CA CYS A 132 -0.20 18.29 -20.66
C CYS A 132 0.09 16.98 -19.90
N CYS A 133 -0.96 16.40 -19.48
CA CYS A 133 -1.04 14.97 -19.77
C CYS A 133 -1.68 14.76 -21.13
#